data_64290ccb60867ab1764abf01c7e502d6
#
_entry.id   64290ccb60867ab1764abf01c7e502d6
#
_cell.length_a   1.000
_cell.length_b   1.000
_cell.length_c   1.000
_cell.angle_alpha   90.00
_cell.angle_beta   90.00
_cell.angle_gamma   90.00
#
_symmetry.space_group_name_H-M   'P 1'
#
loop_
_entity.id
_entity.type
_entity.pdbx_description
1 polymer ?
#
loop_
_entity_poly.entity_id
_entity_poly.type
_entity_poly.pdbx_seq_one_letter_code
_entity_poly.pdbx_strand_id
1 'polypeptide(L)'
;MTISETAKRCAEILDEVERVIVGKREVLRLVLLGILASGHVLLEDLPGLGKTMMARSFAHVLGLQFTRIQFTPDLLPADVTGAPLYDQRTGEIVFRPGPVFTNLLLADEINRTPPKTQAALLEAMAEQQVTVDGQSRPLPQPFIVLATDNPIEYEGTYPLPEAQLDRFLLRTRLGYLPPEGEAAMLRQRLERAGQAPALRAVVDAQGLLELRGSLHQVHVGDDVLSYVVRLLTATREHPKVTVGASPRGGIAVTDLARGHAVADGRDYVTPEDIKAVAVPALAHRLVLRPELWVRDITGEDIVAGLLAEVPTPPTQPDAPPEPAP
;
A
#
# COMPACT_ATOMS: atom_id res chain seq x y z
N MET A 1 16.95 5.66 14.15
CA MET A 1 15.88 5.34 15.11
C MET A 1 16.03 3.88 15.54
N THR A 2 15.83 3.53 16.81
CA THR A 2 15.85 2.14 17.30
C THR A 2 14.53 1.42 16.97
N ILE A 3 14.53 0.09 16.97
CA ILE A 3 13.32 -0.71 16.70
C ILE A 3 12.23 -0.42 17.75
N SER A 4 12.60 -0.31 19.03
CA SER A 4 11.64 0.02 20.09
C SER A 4 11.01 1.41 19.92
N GLU A 5 11.79 2.41 19.52
CA GLU A 5 11.26 3.75 19.20
C GLU A 5 10.34 3.71 17.98
N THR A 6 10.71 2.93 16.95
CA THR A 6 9.89 2.75 15.75
C THR A 6 8.56 2.10 16.09
N ALA A 7 8.55 1.03 16.89
CA ALA A 7 7.34 0.37 17.35
C ALA A 7 6.41 1.34 18.09
N LYS A 8 6.97 2.13 19.01
CA LYS A 8 6.21 3.15 19.72
C LYS A 8 5.59 4.18 18.78
N ARG A 9 6.37 4.68 17.80
CA ARG A 9 5.86 5.64 16.82
C ARG A 9 4.78 5.03 15.92
N CYS A 10 4.92 3.76 15.51
CA CYS A 10 3.89 3.05 14.76
C CYS A 10 2.57 2.97 15.55
N ALA A 11 2.64 2.63 16.83
CA ALA A 11 1.47 2.60 17.71
C ALA A 11 0.82 4.00 17.83
N GLU A 12 1.62 5.05 18.10
CA GLU A 12 1.14 6.43 18.18
C GLU A 12 0.48 6.91 16.88
N ILE A 13 1.04 6.55 15.70
CA ILE A 13 0.47 6.86 14.38
C ILE A 13 -0.90 6.20 14.23
N LEU A 14 -0.99 4.90 14.53
CA LEU A 14 -2.25 4.14 14.43
C LEU A 14 -3.30 4.69 15.39
N ASP A 15 -2.94 4.94 16.63
CA ASP A 15 -3.84 5.49 17.65
C ASP A 15 -4.40 6.85 17.21
N GLU A 16 -3.55 7.71 16.64
CA GLU A 16 -3.97 9.03 16.17
C GLU A 16 -4.90 8.95 14.93
N VAL A 17 -4.61 8.04 13.99
CA VAL A 17 -5.47 7.81 12.80
C VAL A 17 -6.81 7.20 13.23
N GLU A 18 -6.83 6.29 14.21
CA GLU A 18 -8.07 5.66 14.71
C GLU A 18 -9.02 6.65 15.39
N ARG A 19 -8.56 7.82 15.83
CA ARG A 19 -9.45 8.87 16.31
C ARG A 19 -10.46 9.35 15.26
N VAL A 20 -10.12 9.14 13.98
CA VAL A 20 -10.96 9.50 12.81
C VAL A 20 -11.55 8.26 12.15
N ILE A 21 -10.76 7.20 11.98
CA ILE A 21 -11.14 5.97 11.29
C ILE A 21 -11.37 4.87 12.32
N VAL A 22 -12.56 4.85 12.89
CA VAL A 22 -12.91 3.98 14.01
C VAL A 22 -13.03 2.51 13.58
N GLY A 23 -12.49 1.59 14.39
CA GLY A 23 -12.74 0.15 14.29
C GLY A 23 -12.10 -0.54 13.07
N LYS A 24 -11.05 0.04 12.48
CA LYS A 24 -10.36 -0.49 11.29
C LYS A 24 -8.85 -0.72 11.52
N ARG A 25 -8.44 -0.96 12.79
CA ARG A 25 -7.02 -1.03 13.17
C ARG A 25 -6.19 -1.96 12.29
N GLU A 26 -6.69 -3.15 11.96
CA GLU A 26 -5.96 -4.12 11.14
C GLU A 26 -5.66 -3.58 9.74
N VAL A 27 -6.66 -2.96 9.10
CA VAL A 27 -6.46 -2.36 7.77
C VAL A 27 -5.55 -1.14 7.83
N LEU A 28 -5.71 -0.30 8.86
CA LEU A 28 -4.82 0.85 9.08
C LEU A 28 -3.37 0.39 9.32
N ARG A 29 -3.20 -0.72 10.04
CA ARG A 29 -1.88 -1.34 10.23
C ARG A 29 -1.29 -1.78 8.88
N LEU A 30 -2.05 -2.49 8.03
CA LEU A 30 -1.57 -2.88 6.69
C LEU A 30 -1.18 -1.68 5.83
N VAL A 31 -1.97 -0.61 5.84
CA VAL A 31 -1.64 0.62 5.11
C VAL A 31 -0.35 1.24 5.66
N LEU A 32 -0.20 1.31 6.99
CA LEU A 32 1.05 1.80 7.61
C LEU A 32 2.24 0.94 7.23
N LEU A 33 2.11 -0.40 7.24
CA LEU A 33 3.18 -1.31 6.80
C LEU A 33 3.57 -1.06 5.34
N GLY A 34 2.59 -0.85 4.45
CA GLY A 34 2.84 -0.46 3.07
C GLY A 34 3.62 0.85 2.95
N ILE A 35 3.26 1.85 3.76
CA ILE A 35 3.96 3.14 3.83
C ILE A 35 5.39 2.97 4.33
N LEU A 36 5.62 2.18 5.39
CA LEU A 36 6.93 1.91 5.98
C LEU A 36 7.84 1.13 5.02
N ALA A 37 7.29 0.15 4.31
CA ALA A 37 8.00 -0.63 3.30
C ALA A 37 8.24 0.12 1.97
N SER A 38 8.03 1.45 1.96
CA SER A 38 8.20 2.31 0.77
C SER A 38 7.36 1.91 -0.43
N GLY A 39 6.25 1.22 -0.19
CA GLY A 39 5.36 0.72 -1.23
C GLY A 39 4.12 1.58 -1.45
N HIS A 40 3.42 1.28 -2.52
CA HIS A 40 2.13 1.85 -2.85
C HIS A 40 1.02 0.86 -2.48
N VAL A 41 -0.16 1.36 -2.11
CA VAL A 41 -1.26 0.53 -1.60
C VAL A 41 -2.47 0.67 -2.53
N LEU A 42 -3.09 -0.46 -2.88
CA LEU A 42 -4.36 -0.50 -3.60
C LEU A 42 -5.50 -0.80 -2.61
N LEU A 43 -6.50 0.05 -2.60
CA LEU A 43 -7.71 -0.06 -1.79
C LEU A 43 -8.88 -0.46 -2.71
N GLU A 44 -9.25 -1.72 -2.68
CA GLU A 44 -10.35 -2.25 -3.49
C GLU A 44 -11.64 -2.25 -2.66
N ASP A 45 -12.46 -1.23 -2.82
CA ASP A 45 -13.62 -1.03 -1.93
C ASP A 45 -14.74 -0.25 -2.60
N LEU A 46 -15.95 -0.42 -2.03
CA LEU A 46 -17.12 0.37 -2.36
C LEU A 46 -16.91 1.88 -2.10
N PRO A 47 -17.65 2.75 -2.77
CA PRO A 47 -17.65 4.18 -2.46
C PRO A 47 -18.22 4.44 -1.04
N GLY A 48 -17.79 5.55 -0.42
CA GLY A 48 -18.36 5.98 0.85
C GLY A 48 -17.76 5.35 2.12
N LEU A 49 -16.81 4.42 2.03
CA LEU A 49 -16.22 3.71 3.19
C LEU A 49 -15.09 4.48 3.90
N GLY A 50 -14.84 5.75 3.55
CA GLY A 50 -13.88 6.59 4.28
C GLY A 50 -12.45 6.55 3.75
N LYS A 51 -12.19 6.02 2.55
CA LYS A 51 -10.85 5.95 1.92
C LYS A 51 -10.14 7.30 1.87
N THR A 52 -10.83 8.35 1.44
CA THR A 52 -10.27 9.72 1.37
C THR A 52 -9.94 10.26 2.76
N MET A 53 -10.79 9.98 3.75
CA MET A 53 -10.59 10.42 5.13
C MET A 53 -9.37 9.70 5.73
N MET A 54 -9.21 8.40 5.49
CA MET A 54 -8.06 7.62 5.92
C MET A 54 -6.75 8.15 5.31
N ALA A 55 -6.70 8.35 3.98
CA ALA A 55 -5.52 8.87 3.30
C ALA A 55 -5.11 10.26 3.83
N ARG A 56 -6.09 11.15 4.02
CA ARG A 56 -5.85 12.48 4.58
C ARG A 56 -5.37 12.42 6.03
N SER A 57 -5.91 11.49 6.84
CA SER A 57 -5.47 11.29 8.23
C SER A 57 -4.03 10.80 8.30
N PHE A 58 -3.64 9.82 7.48
CA PHE A 58 -2.24 9.38 7.39
C PHE A 58 -1.32 10.51 6.96
N ALA A 59 -1.68 11.28 5.92
CA ALA A 59 -0.86 12.40 5.49
C ALA A 59 -0.64 13.42 6.61
N HIS A 60 -1.69 13.77 7.36
CA HIS A 60 -1.60 14.72 8.46
C HIS A 60 -0.73 14.18 9.61
N VAL A 61 -0.97 12.94 10.04
CA VAL A 61 -0.25 12.31 11.17
C VAL A 61 1.22 12.09 10.84
N LEU A 62 1.54 11.87 9.56
CA LEU A 62 2.91 11.70 9.05
C LEU A 62 3.56 13.02 8.61
N GLY A 63 2.90 14.17 8.78
CA GLY A 63 3.43 15.48 8.40
C GLY A 63 3.74 15.63 6.90
N LEU A 64 2.95 14.96 6.05
CA LEU A 64 3.18 14.89 4.60
C LEU A 64 2.25 15.81 3.82
N GLN A 65 2.75 16.32 2.70
CA GLN A 65 1.91 17.00 1.71
C GLN A 65 0.95 15.98 1.09
N PHE A 66 -0.35 16.32 1.10
CA PHE A 66 -1.44 15.49 0.58
C PHE A 66 -2.05 16.09 -0.68
N THR A 67 -2.22 15.26 -1.69
CA THR A 67 -2.98 15.61 -2.89
C THR A 67 -3.95 14.49 -3.22
N ARG A 68 -5.18 14.84 -3.63
CA ARG A 68 -6.16 13.90 -4.18
C ARG A 68 -6.39 14.23 -5.64
N ILE A 69 -6.38 13.20 -6.46
CA ILE A 69 -6.83 13.27 -7.85
C ILE A 69 -7.95 12.25 -8.05
N GLN A 70 -9.08 12.72 -8.61
CA GLN A 70 -10.18 11.86 -9.03
C GLN A 70 -9.91 11.43 -10.47
N PHE A 71 -9.80 10.14 -10.71
CA PHE A 71 -9.61 9.60 -12.05
C PHE A 71 -10.97 9.53 -12.76
N THR A 72 -11.04 10.17 -13.94
CA THR A 72 -12.23 10.27 -14.77
C THR A 72 -11.90 9.84 -16.20
N PRO A 73 -12.90 9.47 -17.02
CA PRO A 73 -12.65 9.01 -18.40
C PRO A 73 -11.96 10.04 -19.31
N ASP A 74 -12.07 11.33 -19.01
CA ASP A 74 -11.49 12.45 -19.74
C ASP A 74 -10.12 12.91 -19.23
N LEU A 75 -9.64 12.35 -18.10
CA LEU A 75 -8.35 12.72 -17.51
C LEU A 75 -7.18 12.32 -18.44
N LEU A 76 -6.31 13.29 -18.74
CA LEU A 76 -5.13 13.08 -19.57
C LEU A 76 -3.88 12.76 -18.72
N PRO A 77 -2.86 12.09 -19.29
CA PRO A 77 -1.57 11.89 -18.62
C PRO A 77 -0.95 13.19 -18.08
N ALA A 78 -1.01 14.28 -18.85
CA ALA A 78 -0.49 15.58 -18.46
C ALA A 78 -1.20 16.20 -17.25
N ASP A 79 -2.48 15.86 -17.02
CA ASP A 79 -3.21 16.32 -15.85
C ASP A 79 -2.69 15.65 -14.55
N VAL A 80 -2.05 14.48 -14.68
CA VAL A 80 -1.42 13.75 -13.57
C VAL A 80 0.02 14.18 -13.36
N THR A 81 0.82 14.21 -14.44
CA THR A 81 2.27 14.42 -14.39
C THR A 81 2.67 15.89 -14.49
N GLY A 82 1.79 16.73 -14.97
CA GLY A 82 2.12 18.12 -15.32
C GLY A 82 2.53 18.28 -16.78
N ALA A 83 2.61 19.53 -17.22
CA ALA A 83 2.90 19.89 -18.60
C ALA A 83 3.72 21.18 -18.69
N PRO A 84 4.47 21.38 -19.79
CA PRO A 84 5.04 22.68 -20.13
C PRO A 84 3.92 23.63 -20.55
N LEU A 85 3.91 24.82 -19.96
CA LEU A 85 2.98 25.89 -20.29
C LEU A 85 3.73 27.14 -20.74
N TYR A 86 3.19 27.79 -21.75
CA TYR A 86 3.72 29.08 -22.19
C TYR A 86 3.27 30.18 -21.22
N ASP A 87 4.22 30.78 -20.51
CA ASP A 87 3.99 31.99 -19.70
C ASP A 87 4.00 33.25 -20.59
N GLN A 88 2.82 33.78 -20.85
CA GLN A 88 2.66 35.00 -21.68
C GLN A 88 3.37 36.23 -21.10
N ARG A 89 3.62 36.26 -19.80
CA ARG A 89 4.24 37.38 -19.09
C ARG A 89 5.77 37.38 -19.29
N THR A 90 6.39 36.21 -19.30
CA THR A 90 7.84 36.06 -19.45
C THR A 90 8.26 35.72 -20.89
N GLY A 91 7.33 35.21 -21.72
CA GLY A 91 7.61 34.68 -23.03
C GLY A 91 8.32 33.32 -23.03
N GLU A 92 8.36 32.65 -21.90
CA GLU A 92 9.08 31.40 -21.70
C GLU A 92 8.11 30.18 -21.53
N ILE A 93 8.61 29.00 -21.88
CA ILE A 93 7.92 27.75 -21.58
C ILE A 93 8.35 27.29 -20.19
N VAL A 94 7.41 27.25 -19.25
CA VAL A 94 7.64 26.84 -17.85
C VAL A 94 6.92 25.55 -17.57
N PHE A 95 7.61 24.58 -16.96
CA PHE A 95 6.97 23.34 -16.53
C PHE A 95 6.07 23.62 -15.32
N ARG A 96 4.79 23.26 -15.43
CA ARG A 96 3.84 23.28 -14.32
C ARG A 96 3.69 21.86 -13.77
N PRO A 97 4.15 21.59 -12.52
CA PRO A 97 4.01 20.29 -11.89
C PRO A 97 2.55 19.85 -11.78
N GLY A 98 2.28 18.59 -12.06
CA GLY A 98 0.98 17.98 -11.83
C GLY A 98 0.81 17.50 -10.39
N PRO A 99 -0.38 16.97 -10.04
CA PRO A 99 -0.71 16.50 -8.68
C PRO A 99 0.19 15.36 -8.17
N VAL A 100 0.92 14.67 -9.04
CA VAL A 100 1.88 13.63 -8.64
C VAL A 100 3.08 14.20 -7.85
N PHE A 101 3.35 15.50 -7.96
CA PHE A 101 4.41 16.16 -7.19
C PHE A 101 3.95 16.47 -5.76
N THR A 102 3.77 15.42 -4.98
CA THR A 102 3.31 15.43 -3.58
C THR A 102 3.95 14.27 -2.82
N ASN A 103 3.85 14.25 -1.48
CA ASN A 103 4.36 13.14 -0.69
C ASN A 103 3.35 11.97 -0.62
N LEU A 104 2.08 12.25 -0.38
CA LEU A 104 1.02 11.26 -0.36
C LEU A 104 -0.06 11.64 -1.37
N LEU A 105 -0.16 10.84 -2.41
CA LEU A 105 -1.18 10.97 -3.45
C LEU A 105 -2.30 9.96 -3.21
N LEU A 106 -3.54 10.45 -3.13
CA LEU A 106 -4.71 9.61 -3.27
C LEU A 106 -5.16 9.63 -4.74
N ALA A 107 -4.93 8.52 -5.44
CA ALA A 107 -5.44 8.27 -6.79
C ALA A 107 -6.81 7.59 -6.70
N ASP A 108 -7.88 8.39 -6.72
CA ASP A 108 -9.23 7.90 -6.45
C ASP A 108 -9.89 7.39 -7.73
N GLU A 109 -10.41 6.15 -7.69
CA GLU A 109 -11.07 5.45 -8.80
C GLU A 109 -10.17 5.30 -10.05
N ILE A 110 -8.95 4.76 -9.87
CA ILE A 110 -7.94 4.64 -10.93
C ILE A 110 -8.46 3.85 -12.15
N ASN A 111 -9.41 2.92 -11.95
CA ASN A 111 -10.01 2.12 -13.00
C ASN A 111 -11.00 2.89 -13.90
N ARG A 112 -11.34 4.14 -13.59
CA ARG A 112 -12.24 4.97 -14.43
C ARG A 112 -11.54 5.73 -15.55
N THR A 113 -10.23 5.73 -15.58
CA THR A 113 -9.46 6.45 -16.61
C THR A 113 -8.83 5.49 -17.64
N PRO A 114 -8.63 5.94 -18.90
CA PRO A 114 -8.03 5.11 -19.93
C PRO A 114 -6.62 4.61 -19.56
N PRO A 115 -6.19 3.45 -20.09
CA PRO A 115 -4.91 2.81 -19.77
C PRO A 115 -3.68 3.71 -19.94
N LYS A 116 -3.73 4.67 -20.86
CA LYS A 116 -2.63 5.62 -21.10
C LYS A 116 -2.38 6.54 -19.90
N THR A 117 -3.45 7.00 -19.25
CA THR A 117 -3.36 7.86 -18.05
C THR A 117 -3.00 7.04 -16.82
N GLN A 118 -3.54 5.81 -16.68
CA GLN A 118 -3.11 4.86 -15.65
C GLN A 118 -1.59 4.61 -15.75
N ALA A 119 -1.07 4.35 -16.96
CA ALA A 119 0.34 4.09 -17.20
C ALA A 119 1.25 5.25 -16.75
N ALA A 120 0.83 6.50 -16.93
CA ALA A 120 1.59 7.66 -16.50
C ALA A 120 1.77 7.72 -14.97
N LEU A 121 0.72 7.42 -14.20
CA LEU A 121 0.83 7.32 -12.74
C LEU A 121 1.71 6.13 -12.33
N LEU A 122 1.49 4.96 -12.94
CA LEU A 122 2.22 3.74 -12.60
C LEU A 122 3.71 3.81 -12.97
N GLU A 123 4.07 4.57 -14.00
CA GLU A 123 5.46 4.89 -14.31
C GLU A 123 6.07 5.79 -13.23
N ALA A 124 5.37 6.85 -12.85
CA ALA A 124 5.81 7.73 -11.76
C ALA A 124 5.99 6.99 -10.42
N MET A 125 5.13 5.99 -10.13
CA MET A 125 5.25 5.12 -8.97
C MET A 125 6.53 4.26 -9.03
N ALA A 126 6.83 3.67 -10.19
CA ALA A 126 7.95 2.75 -10.34
C ALA A 126 9.31 3.48 -10.37
N GLU A 127 9.36 4.62 -11.07
CA GLU A 127 10.61 5.36 -11.32
C GLU A 127 10.86 6.47 -10.28
N GLN A 128 9.87 6.81 -9.45
CA GLN A 128 9.89 7.93 -8.49
C GLN A 128 10.28 9.28 -9.14
N GLN A 129 10.01 9.40 -10.43
CA GLN A 129 10.24 10.59 -11.26
C GLN A 129 9.21 10.65 -12.38
N VAL A 130 9.14 11.82 -13.00
CA VAL A 130 8.33 12.08 -14.20
C VAL A 130 9.24 12.58 -15.31
N THR A 131 9.12 12.03 -16.51
CA THR A 131 9.84 12.50 -17.68
C THR A 131 8.90 13.26 -18.61
N VAL A 132 9.15 14.57 -18.79
CA VAL A 132 8.38 15.44 -19.68
C VAL A 132 9.37 16.21 -20.56
N ASP A 133 9.15 16.20 -21.88
CA ASP A 133 10.01 16.84 -22.88
C ASP A 133 11.48 16.43 -22.76
N GLY A 134 11.74 15.15 -22.50
CA GLY A 134 13.09 14.60 -22.35
C GLY A 134 13.81 15.00 -21.06
N GLN A 135 13.13 15.72 -20.15
CA GLN A 135 13.66 16.07 -18.83
C GLN A 135 13.03 15.21 -17.73
N SER A 136 13.86 14.46 -17.00
CA SER A 136 13.45 13.73 -15.83
C SER A 136 13.41 14.64 -14.61
N ARG A 137 12.30 14.60 -13.89
CA ARG A 137 12.01 15.42 -12.70
C ARG A 137 11.71 14.50 -11.53
N PRO A 138 12.56 14.44 -10.50
CA PRO A 138 12.34 13.60 -9.34
C PRO A 138 11.09 14.03 -8.57
N LEU A 139 10.37 13.07 -8.00
CA LEU A 139 9.25 13.33 -7.12
C LEU A 139 9.71 13.62 -5.69
N PRO A 140 8.94 14.41 -4.91
CA PRO A 140 9.22 14.65 -3.50
C PRO A 140 9.34 13.33 -2.72
N GLN A 141 10.30 13.23 -1.81
CA GLN A 141 10.47 12.05 -0.96
C GLN A 141 10.01 12.34 0.48
N PRO A 142 9.34 11.39 1.13
CA PRO A 142 8.84 10.11 0.59
C PRO A 142 7.67 10.31 -0.40
N PHE A 143 7.60 9.49 -1.46
CA PHE A 143 6.48 9.45 -2.40
C PHE A 143 5.65 8.19 -2.18
N ILE A 144 4.35 8.35 -1.91
CA ILE A 144 3.42 7.28 -1.58
C ILE A 144 2.15 7.47 -2.38
N VAL A 145 1.66 6.41 -3.01
CA VAL A 145 0.35 6.41 -3.66
C VAL A 145 -0.57 5.45 -2.92
N LEU A 146 -1.72 5.96 -2.49
CA LEU A 146 -2.89 5.17 -2.13
C LEU A 146 -3.84 5.25 -3.32
N ALA A 147 -3.99 4.17 -4.07
CA ALA A 147 -4.93 4.11 -5.18
C ALA A 147 -6.22 3.44 -4.72
N THR A 148 -7.36 3.88 -5.23
CA THR A 148 -8.62 3.20 -5.00
C THR A 148 -9.15 2.59 -6.30
N ASP A 149 -9.74 1.41 -6.16
CA ASP A 149 -10.45 0.70 -7.21
C ASP A 149 -11.86 0.39 -6.73
N ASN A 150 -12.85 0.55 -7.59
CA ASN A 150 -14.23 0.24 -7.29
C ASN A 150 -14.66 -1.01 -8.09
N PRO A 151 -14.81 -2.17 -7.44
CA PRO A 151 -15.07 -3.42 -8.12
C PRO A 151 -16.50 -3.58 -8.67
N ILE A 152 -17.44 -2.71 -8.28
CA ILE A 152 -18.87 -2.83 -8.68
C ILE A 152 -19.16 -2.07 -9.98
N GLU A 153 -18.40 -1.05 -10.31
CA GLU A 153 -18.62 -0.28 -11.52
C GLU A 153 -17.99 -0.98 -12.71
N TYR A 154 -18.82 -1.69 -13.49
CA TYR A 154 -18.40 -2.36 -14.73
C TYR A 154 -18.51 -1.45 -15.95
N GLU A 155 -19.46 -0.51 -15.97
CA GLU A 155 -19.70 0.38 -17.11
C GLU A 155 -18.73 1.57 -17.08
N GLY A 156 -17.96 1.75 -18.18
CA GLY A 156 -17.01 2.86 -18.29
C GLY A 156 -15.72 2.69 -17.48
N THR A 157 -15.39 1.46 -17.04
CA THR A 157 -14.15 1.19 -16.33
C THR A 157 -13.12 0.46 -17.20
N TYR A 158 -11.86 0.67 -16.88
CA TYR A 158 -10.69 0.03 -17.49
C TYR A 158 -9.92 -0.69 -16.37
N PRO A 159 -10.12 -2.01 -16.21
CA PRO A 159 -9.40 -2.76 -15.16
C PRO A 159 -7.90 -2.64 -15.37
N LEU A 160 -7.17 -2.58 -14.24
CA LEU A 160 -5.71 -2.59 -14.28
C LEU A 160 -5.21 -3.96 -14.74
N PRO A 161 -4.35 -4.03 -15.79
CA PRO A 161 -3.69 -5.27 -16.16
C PRO A 161 -2.85 -5.84 -15.00
N GLU A 162 -2.70 -7.18 -14.97
CA GLU A 162 -1.96 -7.86 -13.89
C GLU A 162 -0.53 -7.34 -13.72
N ALA A 163 0.18 -7.06 -14.82
CA ALA A 163 1.53 -6.48 -14.79
C ALA A 163 1.58 -5.07 -14.16
N GLN A 164 0.45 -4.38 -14.10
CA GLN A 164 0.31 -3.08 -13.45
C GLN A 164 -0.06 -3.23 -11.98
N LEU A 165 -0.89 -4.21 -11.64
CA LEU A 165 -1.22 -4.56 -10.26
C LEU A 165 0.02 -4.96 -9.46
N ASP A 166 1.02 -5.61 -10.08
CA ASP A 166 2.29 -5.99 -9.44
C ASP A 166 3.14 -4.78 -8.96
N ARG A 167 2.79 -3.55 -9.35
CA ARG A 167 3.44 -2.32 -8.85
C ARG A 167 2.94 -1.88 -7.48
N PHE A 168 1.76 -2.34 -7.07
CA PHE A 168 1.27 -2.12 -5.71
C PHE A 168 1.88 -3.14 -4.76
N LEU A 169 2.42 -2.68 -3.64
CA LEU A 169 3.05 -3.54 -2.64
C LEU A 169 2.04 -4.48 -1.99
N LEU A 170 0.87 -3.95 -1.69
CA LEU A 170 -0.25 -4.71 -1.14
C LEU A 170 -1.60 -4.20 -1.67
N ARG A 171 -2.59 -5.10 -1.64
CA ARG A 171 -4.00 -4.79 -1.86
C ARG A 171 -4.78 -5.10 -0.58
N THR A 172 -5.68 -4.21 -0.18
CA THR A 172 -6.53 -4.38 1.00
C THR A 172 -7.89 -3.72 0.83
N ARG A 173 -8.80 -3.99 1.76
CA ARG A 173 -10.17 -3.45 1.79
C ARG A 173 -10.47 -2.88 3.16
N LEU A 174 -11.09 -1.68 3.21
CA LEU A 174 -11.64 -1.18 4.47
C LEU A 174 -12.87 -1.98 4.89
N GLY A 175 -13.75 -2.29 3.94
CA GLY A 175 -15.00 -2.99 4.17
C GLY A 175 -15.96 -2.24 5.09
N TYR A 176 -17.15 -2.80 5.32
CA TYR A 176 -18.10 -2.28 6.29
C TYR A 176 -17.66 -2.51 7.74
N LEU A 177 -18.11 -1.65 8.64
CA LEU A 177 -18.00 -1.90 10.06
C LEU A 177 -19.07 -2.94 10.48
N PRO A 178 -18.82 -3.72 11.53
CA PRO A 178 -19.90 -4.47 12.15
C PRO A 178 -20.93 -3.50 12.73
N PRO A 179 -22.22 -3.91 12.92
CA PRO A 179 -23.29 -3.01 13.36
C PRO A 179 -22.97 -2.20 14.63
N GLU A 180 -22.25 -2.79 15.57
CA GLU A 180 -21.80 -2.14 16.80
C GLU A 180 -20.77 -1.04 16.53
N GLY A 181 -19.86 -1.27 15.56
CA GLY A 181 -18.86 -0.31 15.11
C GLY A 181 -19.50 0.87 14.38
N GLU A 182 -20.50 0.62 13.52
CA GLU A 182 -21.28 1.69 12.85
C GLU A 182 -22.03 2.55 13.87
N ALA A 183 -22.68 1.91 14.85
CA ALA A 183 -23.35 2.62 15.92
C ALA A 183 -22.38 3.48 16.74
N ALA A 184 -21.18 2.99 17.04
CA ALA A 184 -20.15 3.72 17.76
C ALA A 184 -19.66 4.92 16.92
N MET A 185 -19.41 4.74 15.63
CA MET A 185 -19.02 5.81 14.70
C MET A 185 -20.10 6.92 14.64
N LEU A 186 -21.37 6.54 14.54
CA LEU A 186 -22.48 7.51 14.50
C LEU A 186 -22.60 8.30 15.81
N ARG A 187 -22.50 7.64 16.98
CA ARG A 187 -22.50 8.31 18.29
C ARG A 187 -21.36 9.33 18.37
N GLN A 188 -20.14 8.91 18.03
CA GLN A 188 -18.97 9.77 18.07
C GLN A 188 -19.11 11.00 17.15
N ARG A 189 -19.76 10.83 15.98
CA ARG A 189 -20.05 11.95 15.07
C ARG A 189 -21.06 12.93 15.66
N LEU A 190 -22.10 12.43 16.33
CA LEU A 190 -23.11 13.26 17.01
C LEU A 190 -22.52 14.03 18.19
N GLU A 191 -21.74 13.36 19.04
CA GLU A 191 -21.06 13.99 20.19
C GLU A 191 -20.11 15.11 19.77
N ARG A 192 -19.49 14.99 18.60
CA ARG A 192 -18.58 16.00 18.04
C ARG A 192 -19.30 17.07 17.20
N ALA A 193 -20.62 17.11 17.18
CA ALA A 193 -21.41 18.01 16.34
C ALA A 193 -20.97 18.00 14.86
N GLY A 194 -20.58 16.83 14.36
CA GLY A 194 -20.13 16.63 12.98
C GLY A 194 -18.70 17.10 12.68
N GLN A 195 -17.97 17.64 13.64
CA GLN A 195 -16.58 18.06 13.43
C GLN A 195 -15.62 16.85 13.50
N ALA A 196 -14.67 16.78 12.56
CA ALA A 196 -13.59 15.82 12.65
C ALA A 196 -12.64 16.20 13.82
N PRO A 197 -12.10 15.22 14.57
CA PRO A 197 -11.10 15.52 15.60
C PRO A 197 -9.87 16.15 14.97
N ALA A 198 -9.32 17.15 15.65
CA ALA A 198 -8.02 17.68 15.29
C ALA A 198 -6.97 16.57 15.51
N LEU A 199 -6.29 16.16 14.45
CA LEU A 199 -5.18 15.23 14.49
C LEU A 199 -3.88 15.99 14.75
N ARG A 200 -2.94 15.33 15.44
CA ARG A 200 -1.57 15.86 15.59
C ARG A 200 -0.62 15.13 14.63
N ALA A 201 0.38 15.82 14.12
CA ALA A 201 1.49 15.17 13.44
C ALA A 201 2.32 14.41 14.50
N VAL A 202 2.58 13.13 14.27
CA VAL A 202 3.40 12.26 15.12
C VAL A 202 4.85 12.29 14.65
N VAL A 203 5.04 12.34 13.32
CA VAL A 203 6.33 12.48 12.64
C VAL A 203 6.18 13.49 11.50
N ASP A 204 7.29 13.88 10.92
CA ASP A 204 7.37 14.59 9.64
C ASP A 204 7.94 13.70 8.54
N ALA A 205 8.15 14.25 7.34
CA ALA A 205 8.70 13.51 6.21
C ALA A 205 10.07 12.88 6.52
N GLN A 206 10.93 13.59 7.24
CA GLN A 206 12.24 13.08 7.64
C GLN A 206 12.12 11.97 8.68
N GLY A 207 11.25 12.13 9.67
CA GLY A 207 10.95 11.10 10.66
C GLY A 207 10.38 9.83 10.03
N LEU A 208 9.55 9.95 8.98
CA LEU A 208 9.08 8.77 8.23
C LEU A 208 10.23 8.06 7.49
N LEU A 209 11.19 8.79 6.92
CA LEU A 209 12.37 8.18 6.30
C LEU A 209 13.25 7.44 7.33
N GLU A 210 13.35 7.96 8.54
CA GLU A 210 14.05 7.28 9.63
C GLU A 210 13.31 6.01 10.08
N LEU A 211 11.98 6.05 10.17
CA LEU A 211 11.15 4.85 10.43
C LEU A 211 11.38 3.78 9.35
N ARG A 212 11.40 4.16 8.08
CA ARG A 212 11.71 3.25 6.96
C ARG A 212 13.11 2.64 7.09
N GLY A 213 14.08 3.45 7.48
CA GLY A 213 15.46 3.00 7.70
C GLY A 213 15.60 1.91 8.77
N SER A 214 14.71 1.87 9.76
CA SER A 214 14.74 0.85 10.82
C SER A 214 14.38 -0.55 10.31
N LEU A 215 13.64 -0.68 9.21
CA LEU A 215 13.32 -1.97 8.61
C LEU A 215 14.58 -2.74 8.18
N HIS A 216 15.63 -2.03 7.79
CA HIS A 216 16.90 -2.67 7.40
C HIS A 216 17.66 -3.30 8.57
N GLN A 217 17.30 -2.94 9.81
CA GLN A 217 17.87 -3.53 11.01
C GLN A 217 17.23 -4.87 11.39
N VAL A 218 16.10 -5.23 10.75
CA VAL A 218 15.37 -6.47 11.02
C VAL A 218 16.02 -7.63 10.29
N HIS A 219 16.42 -8.63 11.03
CA HIS A 219 16.98 -9.86 10.49
C HIS A 219 15.90 -10.77 9.89
N VAL A 220 16.20 -11.41 8.77
CA VAL A 220 15.36 -12.42 8.14
C VAL A 220 16.18 -13.70 7.99
N GLY A 221 15.87 -14.74 8.76
CA GLY A 221 16.57 -16.00 8.74
C GLY A 221 16.39 -16.76 7.41
N ASP A 222 17.34 -17.60 7.06
CA ASP A 222 17.32 -18.38 5.80
C ASP A 222 16.14 -19.36 5.74
N ASP A 223 15.69 -19.87 6.86
CA ASP A 223 14.51 -20.73 7.00
C ASP A 223 13.22 -19.97 6.64
N VAL A 224 13.08 -18.70 7.09
CA VAL A 224 11.97 -17.81 6.74
C VAL A 224 12.02 -17.43 5.26
N LEU A 225 13.20 -17.11 4.72
CA LEU A 225 13.37 -16.85 3.28
C LEU A 225 13.00 -18.08 2.44
N SER A 226 13.42 -19.27 2.88
CA SER A 226 13.05 -20.54 2.25
C SER A 226 11.54 -20.79 2.33
N TYR A 227 10.87 -20.40 3.40
CA TYR A 227 9.42 -20.48 3.54
C TYR A 227 8.72 -19.55 2.53
N VAL A 228 9.16 -18.30 2.38
CA VAL A 228 8.64 -17.38 1.35
C VAL A 228 8.80 -17.99 -0.04
N VAL A 229 9.98 -18.54 -0.37
CA VAL A 229 10.23 -19.17 -1.69
C VAL A 229 9.28 -20.35 -1.92
N ARG A 230 9.07 -21.21 -0.90
CA ARG A 230 8.10 -22.32 -0.99
C ARG A 230 6.68 -21.81 -1.26
N LEU A 231 6.23 -20.74 -0.58
CA LEU A 231 4.92 -20.13 -0.83
C LEU A 231 4.80 -19.63 -2.26
N LEU A 232 5.81 -18.92 -2.78
CA LEU A 232 5.81 -18.44 -4.16
C LEU A 232 5.77 -19.61 -5.16
N THR A 233 6.56 -20.66 -4.94
CA THR A 233 6.58 -21.85 -5.79
C THR A 233 5.21 -22.52 -5.78
N ALA A 234 4.62 -22.69 -4.60
CA ALA A 234 3.29 -23.27 -4.46
C ALA A 234 2.21 -22.46 -5.22
N THR A 235 2.31 -21.11 -5.27
CA THR A 235 1.40 -20.31 -6.11
C THR A 235 1.55 -20.62 -7.59
N ARG A 236 2.77 -20.87 -8.09
CA ARG A 236 3.07 -21.15 -9.50
C ARG A 236 2.66 -22.55 -9.92
N GLU A 237 2.72 -23.51 -9.00
CA GLU A 237 2.37 -24.92 -9.23
C GLU A 237 0.89 -25.22 -8.94
N HIS A 238 0.16 -24.27 -8.36
CA HIS A 238 -1.22 -24.47 -7.95
C HIS A 238 -2.15 -24.71 -9.17
N PRO A 239 -2.96 -25.80 -9.19
CA PRO A 239 -3.75 -26.21 -10.36
C PRO A 239 -4.81 -25.19 -10.81
N LYS A 240 -5.22 -24.28 -9.93
CA LYS A 240 -6.20 -23.22 -10.20
C LYS A 240 -5.56 -21.90 -10.66
N VAL A 241 -4.23 -21.80 -10.70
CA VAL A 241 -3.50 -20.58 -11.06
C VAL A 241 -2.91 -20.74 -12.45
N THR A 242 -3.04 -19.71 -13.28
CA THR A 242 -2.41 -19.64 -14.61
C THR A 242 -1.05 -18.95 -14.51
N VAL A 243 -0.97 -17.86 -13.72
CA VAL A 243 0.27 -17.13 -13.44
C VAL A 243 0.37 -16.96 -11.93
N GLY A 244 1.40 -17.54 -11.32
CA GLY A 244 1.69 -17.39 -9.89
C GLY A 244 2.50 -16.14 -9.58
N ALA A 245 2.76 -15.90 -8.31
CA ALA A 245 3.47 -14.73 -7.84
C ALA A 245 4.89 -14.61 -8.39
N SER A 246 5.26 -13.40 -8.82
CA SER A 246 6.59 -13.05 -9.32
C SER A 246 7.61 -12.93 -8.17
N PRO A 247 8.93 -12.83 -8.44
CA PRO A 247 9.93 -12.50 -7.42
C PRO A 247 9.64 -11.18 -6.68
N ARG A 248 8.97 -10.20 -7.33
CA ARG A 248 8.49 -8.97 -6.67
C ARG A 248 7.52 -9.27 -5.55
N GLY A 249 6.65 -10.29 -5.70
CA GLY A 249 5.78 -10.75 -4.63
C GLY A 249 6.55 -11.23 -3.40
N GLY A 250 7.69 -11.94 -3.60
CA GLY A 250 8.58 -12.36 -2.51
C GLY A 250 9.21 -11.18 -1.78
N ILE A 251 9.70 -10.19 -2.53
CA ILE A 251 10.23 -8.93 -1.97
C ILE A 251 9.13 -8.22 -1.16
N ALA A 252 7.95 -8.09 -1.73
CA ALA A 252 6.81 -7.43 -1.07
C ALA A 252 6.45 -8.10 0.27
N VAL A 253 6.35 -9.44 0.29
CA VAL A 253 6.06 -10.19 1.52
C VAL A 253 7.16 -9.98 2.56
N THR A 254 8.43 -10.04 2.14
CA THR A 254 9.58 -9.89 3.04
C THR A 254 9.65 -8.49 3.65
N ASP A 255 9.47 -7.44 2.84
CA ASP A 255 9.51 -6.05 3.33
C ASP A 255 8.33 -5.72 4.24
N LEU A 256 7.13 -6.21 3.91
CA LEU A 256 5.95 -6.07 4.77
C LEU A 256 6.12 -6.83 6.09
N ALA A 257 6.71 -8.04 6.06
CA ALA A 257 6.98 -8.83 7.26
C ALA A 257 8.02 -8.15 8.17
N ARG A 258 9.07 -7.53 7.60
CA ARG A 258 10.00 -6.69 8.36
C ARG A 258 9.27 -5.51 9.03
N GLY A 259 8.40 -4.82 8.27
CA GLY A 259 7.56 -3.77 8.82
C GLY A 259 6.66 -4.27 9.96
N HIS A 260 6.09 -5.48 9.81
CA HIS A 260 5.26 -6.13 10.83
C HIS A 260 6.05 -6.41 12.11
N ALA A 261 7.25 -7.00 11.97
CA ALA A 261 8.15 -7.28 13.09
C ALA A 261 8.56 -5.99 13.83
N VAL A 262 8.96 -4.94 13.09
CA VAL A 262 9.31 -3.63 13.67
C VAL A 262 8.14 -3.01 14.42
N ALA A 263 6.93 -3.05 13.85
CA ALA A 263 5.74 -2.50 14.50
C ALA A 263 5.40 -3.22 15.82
N ASP A 264 5.82 -4.48 15.96
CA ASP A 264 5.73 -5.28 17.19
C ASP A 264 6.97 -5.18 18.09
N GLY A 265 7.96 -4.36 17.73
CA GLY A 265 9.18 -4.15 18.53
C GLY A 265 10.21 -5.27 18.42
N ARG A 266 10.16 -6.09 17.37
CA ARG A 266 11.11 -7.20 17.15
C ARG A 266 12.13 -6.84 16.07
N ASP A 267 13.36 -7.32 16.24
CA ASP A 267 14.49 -7.16 15.32
C ASP A 267 14.69 -8.37 14.40
N TYR A 268 13.75 -9.30 14.39
CA TYR A 268 13.73 -10.48 13.52
C TYR A 268 12.32 -10.79 13.03
N VAL A 269 12.24 -11.37 11.83
CA VAL A 269 10.99 -11.83 11.20
C VAL A 269 10.69 -13.26 11.63
N THR A 270 9.42 -13.52 11.95
CA THR A 270 8.88 -14.85 12.22
C THR A 270 8.00 -15.34 11.07
N PRO A 271 7.73 -16.64 10.97
CA PRO A 271 6.76 -17.17 10.00
C PRO A 271 5.36 -16.56 10.14
N GLU A 272 4.97 -16.16 11.35
CA GLU A 272 3.69 -15.50 11.62
C GLU A 272 3.62 -14.11 10.98
N ASP A 273 4.73 -13.39 10.91
CA ASP A 273 4.81 -12.11 10.19
C ASP A 273 4.55 -12.31 8.69
N ILE A 274 5.13 -13.36 8.11
CA ILE A 274 4.88 -13.74 6.72
C ILE A 274 3.39 -14.05 6.50
N LYS A 275 2.79 -14.86 7.38
CA LYS A 275 1.36 -15.22 7.28
C LYS A 275 0.45 -14.00 7.39
N ALA A 276 0.77 -13.06 8.26
CA ALA A 276 -0.03 -11.84 8.46
C ALA A 276 -0.10 -10.96 7.21
N VAL A 277 0.95 -10.96 6.37
CA VAL A 277 1.04 -10.07 5.21
C VAL A 277 0.93 -10.79 3.85
N ALA A 278 0.98 -12.13 3.82
CA ALA A 278 1.02 -12.88 2.57
C ALA A 278 -0.23 -12.68 1.69
N VAL A 279 -1.44 -12.73 2.29
CA VAL A 279 -2.67 -12.54 1.53
C VAL A 279 -2.72 -11.16 0.90
N PRO A 280 -2.61 -10.03 1.62
CA PRO A 280 -2.63 -8.71 1.01
C PRO A 280 -1.48 -8.47 0.03
N ALA A 281 -0.33 -9.13 0.21
CA ALA A 281 0.82 -8.98 -0.68
C ALA A 281 0.72 -9.83 -1.96
N LEU A 282 0.14 -11.02 -1.92
CA LEU A 282 0.22 -11.99 -3.02
C LEU A 282 -1.08 -12.16 -3.80
N ALA A 283 -2.25 -12.01 -3.16
CA ALA A 283 -3.51 -12.37 -3.78
C ALA A 283 -3.79 -11.63 -5.10
N HIS A 284 -3.46 -10.35 -5.19
CA HIS A 284 -3.67 -9.53 -6.38
C HIS A 284 -2.63 -9.77 -7.49
N ARG A 285 -1.62 -10.60 -7.24
CA ARG A 285 -0.58 -10.99 -8.18
C ARG A 285 -0.85 -12.33 -8.88
N LEU A 286 -1.92 -13.01 -8.46
CA LEU A 286 -2.29 -14.31 -9.02
C LEU A 286 -3.29 -14.16 -10.15
N VAL A 287 -3.00 -14.76 -11.31
CA VAL A 287 -3.95 -14.88 -12.40
C VAL A 287 -4.59 -16.25 -12.29
N LEU A 288 -5.88 -16.29 -12.01
CA LEU A 288 -6.63 -17.53 -11.87
C LEU A 288 -7.08 -18.03 -13.24
N ARG A 289 -7.34 -19.33 -13.33
CA ARG A 289 -7.91 -19.93 -14.54
C ARG A 289 -9.34 -19.43 -14.78
N PRO A 290 -9.71 -19.10 -16.02
CA PRO A 290 -11.02 -18.53 -16.35
C PRO A 290 -12.21 -19.39 -15.88
N GLU A 291 -12.05 -20.72 -15.85
CA GLU A 291 -13.10 -21.63 -15.42
C GLU A 291 -13.52 -21.46 -13.95
N LEU A 292 -12.71 -20.75 -13.18
CA LEU A 292 -12.96 -20.49 -11.75
C LEU A 292 -13.82 -19.25 -11.51
N TRP A 293 -13.98 -18.37 -12.49
CA TRP A 293 -14.83 -17.17 -12.36
C TRP A 293 -16.29 -17.50 -12.06
N VAL A 294 -16.74 -18.70 -12.43
CA VAL A 294 -18.08 -19.21 -12.13
C VAL A 294 -18.21 -19.78 -10.71
N ARG A 295 -17.09 -19.96 -10.00
CA ARG A 295 -17.02 -20.64 -8.70
C ARG A 295 -16.69 -19.73 -7.52
N ASP A 296 -16.68 -18.41 -7.71
CA ASP A 296 -16.37 -17.38 -6.71
C ASP A 296 -15.04 -17.62 -5.93
N ILE A 297 -14.09 -18.36 -6.55
CA ILE A 297 -12.77 -18.59 -5.95
C ILE A 297 -11.88 -17.37 -6.23
N THR A 298 -11.32 -16.81 -5.20
CA THR A 298 -10.48 -15.61 -5.24
C THR A 298 -8.99 -15.92 -5.08
N GLY A 299 -8.13 -14.96 -5.41
CA GLY A 299 -6.70 -15.05 -5.10
C GLY A 299 -6.43 -15.13 -3.61
N GLU A 300 -7.25 -14.48 -2.81
CA GLU A 300 -7.23 -14.52 -1.35
C GLU A 300 -7.44 -15.95 -0.82
N ASP A 301 -8.43 -16.67 -1.37
CA ASP A 301 -8.71 -18.07 -0.98
C ASP A 301 -7.54 -18.99 -1.32
N ILE A 302 -6.90 -18.78 -2.49
CA ILE A 302 -5.74 -19.56 -2.89
C ILE A 302 -4.57 -19.33 -1.93
N VAL A 303 -4.22 -18.07 -1.66
CA VAL A 303 -3.09 -17.78 -0.75
C VAL A 303 -3.39 -18.26 0.66
N ALA A 304 -4.61 -18.08 1.17
CA ALA A 304 -5.01 -18.58 2.49
C ALA A 304 -4.91 -20.11 2.58
N GLY A 305 -5.34 -20.82 1.54
CA GLY A 305 -5.17 -22.28 1.44
C GLY A 305 -3.71 -22.70 1.47
N LEU A 306 -2.85 -22.06 0.68
CA LEU A 306 -1.42 -22.33 0.64
C LEU A 306 -0.71 -22.08 1.98
N LEU A 307 -1.13 -21.05 2.73
CA LEU A 307 -0.61 -20.79 4.07
C LEU A 307 -0.91 -21.91 5.07
N ALA A 308 -2.01 -22.65 4.86
CA ALA A 308 -2.37 -23.80 5.67
C ALA A 308 -1.63 -25.08 5.23
N GLU A 309 -1.31 -25.22 3.93
CA GLU A 309 -0.71 -26.41 3.34
C GLU A 309 0.83 -26.40 3.38
N VAL A 310 1.48 -25.24 3.15
CA VAL A 310 2.93 -25.15 3.11
C VAL A 310 3.51 -25.22 4.52
N PRO A 311 4.42 -26.20 4.79
CA PRO A 311 4.98 -26.39 6.13
C PRO A 311 5.70 -25.13 6.64
N THR A 312 5.28 -24.69 7.82
CA THR A 312 5.88 -23.54 8.52
C THR A 312 7.19 -23.96 9.17
N PRO A 313 8.30 -23.21 9.03
CA PRO A 313 9.53 -23.48 9.76
C PRO A 313 9.33 -23.29 11.27
N PRO A 314 10.14 -23.97 12.12
CA PRO A 314 10.07 -23.77 13.56
C PRO A 314 10.43 -22.30 13.91
N THR A 315 9.75 -21.73 14.89
CA THR A 315 9.95 -20.35 15.37
C THR A 315 11.16 -20.27 16.33
N GLN A 316 12.31 -20.83 15.96
CA GLN A 316 13.54 -20.58 16.71
C GLN A 316 14.33 -19.46 16.00
N PRO A 317 14.74 -18.38 16.72
CA PRO A 317 15.68 -17.44 16.14
C PRO A 317 16.98 -18.20 15.88
N ASP A 318 17.45 -18.17 14.61
CA ASP A 318 18.81 -18.59 14.30
C ASP A 318 19.76 -17.78 15.19
N ALA A 319 20.71 -18.47 15.81
CA ALA A 319 21.75 -17.80 16.57
C ALA A 319 22.45 -16.78 15.62
N PRO A 320 22.74 -15.56 16.09
CA PRO A 320 23.46 -14.59 15.27
C PRO A 320 24.74 -15.24 14.74
N PRO A 321 25.14 -14.96 13.48
CA PRO A 321 26.36 -15.50 12.92
C PRO A 321 27.52 -15.16 13.82
N GLU A 322 28.35 -16.16 14.17
CA GLU A 322 29.59 -15.94 14.93
C GLU A 322 30.42 -14.88 14.18
N PRO A 323 30.99 -13.91 14.91
CA PRO A 323 31.88 -12.93 14.29
C PRO A 323 33.02 -13.67 13.59
N ALA A 324 33.22 -13.34 12.33
CA ALA A 324 34.30 -13.89 11.54
C ALA A 324 35.66 -13.67 12.24
N PRO A 325 36.60 -14.67 12.21
CA PRO A 325 37.86 -14.65 12.90
C PRO A 325 38.81 -13.54 12.43
#